data_b1e8f2aaff07f5ebee224636801cd331
#
_entry.id   b1e8f2aaff07f5ebee224636801cd331
#
_cell.length_a   1.000
_cell.length_b   1.000
_cell.length_c   1.000
_cell.angle_alpha   90.00
_cell.angle_beta   90.00
_cell.angle_gamma   90.00
#
_symmetry.space_group_name_H-M   'P 1'
#
loop_
_entity.id
_entity.type
_entity.pdbx_description
1 polymer ?
#
loop_
_entity_poly.entity_id
_entity_poly.type
_entity_poly.pdbx_seq_one_letter_code
_entity_poly.pdbx_strand_id
1 'polypeptide(L)'
;MIAKLQGFPENVIAFAGRGQVTKDDYVSTLIPAVERAFASYDRLRFYYELGGDFAGIDVDAMAEDFKIGMQHLTRWERFAVVTDVKWIAHAISLFSFVMPGAIKVFSTKDADQARSWIVSPSL
;
A
#
# COMPACT_ATOMS: atom_id res chain seq x y z
N MET A 1 0.65 -12.79 6.26
CA MET A 1 -0.59 -12.24 6.83
C MET A 1 -0.68 -10.73 6.54
N ILE A 2 -1.85 -10.26 6.20
CA ILE A 2 -2.14 -8.84 6.04
C ILE A 2 -3.12 -8.44 7.13
N ALA A 3 -2.78 -7.38 7.87
CA ALA A 3 -3.60 -6.87 8.97
C ALA A 3 -4.01 -5.43 8.70
N LYS A 4 -5.31 -5.13 8.87
CA LYS A 4 -5.81 -3.77 8.71
C LYS A 4 -5.34 -2.91 9.88
N LEU A 5 -4.84 -1.72 9.57
CA LEU A 5 -4.41 -0.76 10.58
C LEU A 5 -5.53 0.23 10.89
N GLN A 6 -5.61 0.65 12.16
CA GLN A 6 -6.62 1.58 12.64
C GLN A 6 -6.06 3.00 12.74
N GLY A 7 -6.95 3.98 12.88
CA GLY A 7 -6.55 5.36 13.10
C GLY A 7 -6.35 6.19 11.84
N PHE A 8 -6.75 5.68 10.68
CA PHE A 8 -6.68 6.40 9.40
C PHE A 8 -8.07 6.84 8.95
N PRO A 9 -8.16 7.96 8.19
CA PRO A 9 -9.42 8.33 7.56
C PRO A 9 -9.91 7.26 6.58
N GLU A 10 -11.20 7.27 6.26
CA GLU A 10 -11.80 6.23 5.41
C GLU A 10 -11.27 6.21 3.97
N ASN A 11 -10.75 7.33 3.47
CA ASN A 11 -10.15 7.40 2.13
C ASN A 11 -8.69 6.93 2.10
N VAL A 12 -8.18 6.47 3.23
CA VAL A 12 -6.84 5.86 3.32
C VAL A 12 -7.00 4.39 3.63
N ILE A 13 -6.53 3.54 2.71
CA ILE A 13 -6.46 2.10 2.93
C ILE A 13 -5.13 1.82 3.61
N ALA A 14 -5.16 1.28 4.81
CA ALA A 14 -3.95 1.05 5.60
C ALA A 14 -3.84 -0.39 6.05
N PHE A 15 -2.74 -1.04 5.67
CA PHE A 15 -2.45 -2.42 6.01
C PHE A 15 -1.00 -2.61 6.43
N ALA A 16 -0.78 -3.63 7.26
CA ALA A 16 0.56 -4.12 7.58
C ALA A 16 0.71 -5.53 7.02
N GLY A 17 1.82 -5.79 6.34
CA GLY A 17 2.21 -7.13 5.94
C GLY A 17 3.07 -7.76 7.01
N ARG A 18 2.72 -8.96 7.47
CA ARG A 18 3.41 -9.66 8.55
C ARG A 18 3.68 -11.10 8.15
N GLY A 19 4.85 -11.61 8.56
CA GLY A 19 5.28 -12.93 8.14
C GLY A 19 5.32 -13.02 6.62
N GLN A 20 4.88 -14.15 6.08
CA GLN A 20 4.78 -14.32 4.62
C GLN A 20 3.43 -13.81 4.14
N VAL A 21 3.44 -12.91 3.17
CA VAL A 21 2.24 -12.38 2.53
C VAL A 21 1.90 -13.22 1.31
N THR A 22 0.67 -13.73 1.26
CA THR A 22 0.23 -14.68 0.24
C THR A 22 -0.83 -14.08 -0.67
N LYS A 23 -1.09 -14.76 -1.80
CA LYS A 23 -2.19 -14.40 -2.69
C LYS A 23 -3.53 -14.41 -1.96
N ASP A 24 -3.73 -15.38 -1.07
CA ASP A 24 -4.98 -15.46 -0.31
C ASP A 24 -5.18 -14.24 0.59
N ASP A 25 -4.10 -13.71 1.17
CA ASP A 25 -4.16 -12.45 1.93
C ASP A 25 -4.71 -11.31 1.07
N TYR A 26 -4.29 -11.23 -0.17
CA TYR A 26 -4.78 -10.21 -1.10
C TYR A 26 -6.24 -10.46 -1.49
N VAL A 27 -6.56 -11.67 -1.91
CA VAL A 27 -7.90 -12.01 -2.41
C VAL A 27 -8.96 -11.91 -1.31
N SER A 28 -8.62 -12.35 -0.10
CA SER A 28 -9.58 -12.42 1.01
C SER A 28 -9.70 -11.13 1.80
N THR A 29 -8.65 -10.31 1.84
CA THR A 29 -8.59 -9.17 2.76
C THR A 29 -8.35 -7.83 2.06
N LEU A 30 -7.24 -7.71 1.32
CA LEU A 30 -6.84 -6.41 0.77
C LEU A 30 -7.72 -5.98 -0.40
N ILE A 31 -7.91 -6.84 -1.39
CA ILE A 31 -8.68 -6.50 -2.59
C ILE A 31 -10.13 -6.15 -2.25
N PRO A 32 -10.86 -6.92 -1.42
CA PRO A 32 -12.22 -6.54 -1.05
C PRO A 32 -12.30 -5.18 -0.34
N ALA A 33 -11.31 -4.84 0.50
CA ALA A 33 -11.26 -3.55 1.18
C ALA A 33 -11.07 -2.40 0.18
N VAL A 34 -10.17 -2.59 -0.79
CA VAL A 34 -9.92 -1.60 -1.85
C VAL A 34 -11.17 -1.39 -2.70
N GLU A 35 -11.81 -2.47 -3.12
CA GLU A 35 -13.01 -2.38 -3.97
C GLU A 35 -14.16 -1.69 -3.24
N ARG A 36 -14.38 -1.99 -1.95
CA ARG A 36 -15.41 -1.32 -1.15
C ARG A 36 -15.12 0.17 -1.02
N ALA A 37 -13.85 0.53 -0.81
CA ALA A 37 -13.49 1.93 -0.66
C ALA A 37 -13.67 2.71 -1.96
N PHE A 38 -13.32 2.13 -3.11
CA PHE A 38 -13.54 2.78 -4.40
C PHE A 38 -15.02 2.91 -4.77
N ALA A 39 -15.90 2.10 -4.17
CA ALA A 39 -17.34 2.27 -4.34
C ALA A 39 -17.85 3.55 -3.67
N SER A 40 -17.15 4.04 -2.64
CA SER A 40 -17.54 5.23 -1.87
C SER A 40 -16.71 6.48 -2.17
N TYR A 41 -15.50 6.32 -2.70
CA TYR A 41 -14.56 7.42 -2.94
C TYR A 41 -14.01 7.35 -4.36
N ASP A 42 -13.95 8.51 -5.03
CA ASP A 42 -13.33 8.60 -6.36
C ASP A 42 -11.83 8.37 -6.30
N ARG A 43 -11.18 8.83 -5.23
CA ARG A 43 -9.74 8.73 -5.06
C ARG A 43 -9.42 8.15 -3.70
N LEU A 44 -8.39 7.31 -3.66
CA LEU A 44 -7.91 6.67 -2.44
C LEU A 44 -6.43 6.91 -2.27
N ARG A 45 -5.98 6.80 -1.02
CA ARG A 45 -4.57 6.75 -0.63
C ARG A 45 -4.30 5.40 0.02
N PHE A 46 -3.09 4.92 -0.13
CA PHE A 46 -2.70 3.61 0.40
C PHE A 46 -1.49 3.75 1.31
N TYR A 47 -1.57 3.16 2.50
CA TYR A 47 -0.48 3.06 3.45
C TYR A 47 -0.17 1.59 3.67
N TYR A 48 1.07 1.19 3.39
CA TYR A 48 1.48 -0.21 3.48
C TYR A 48 2.72 -0.32 4.35
N GLU A 49 2.62 -1.01 5.48
CA GLU A 49 3.71 -1.14 6.43
C GLU A 49 4.26 -2.55 6.40
N LEU A 50 5.52 -2.68 6.01
CA LEU A 50 6.25 -3.95 5.94
C LEU A 50 7.41 -3.86 6.94
N GLY A 51 7.07 -4.08 8.22
CA GLY A 51 7.97 -3.88 9.34
C GLY A 51 8.89 -5.06 9.65
N GLY A 52 9.40 -5.10 10.87
CA GLY A 52 10.40 -6.08 11.28
C GLY A 52 9.92 -7.54 11.28
N ASP A 53 8.62 -7.77 11.38
CA ASP A 53 8.02 -9.10 11.33
C ASP A 53 7.59 -9.54 9.91
N PHE A 54 7.83 -8.70 8.92
CA PHE A 54 7.60 -9.06 7.52
C PHE A 54 8.70 -9.99 7.03
N ALA A 55 8.31 -11.17 6.51
CA ALA A 55 9.26 -12.18 6.03
C ALA A 55 9.39 -12.22 4.50
N GLY A 56 8.35 -11.85 3.79
CA GLY A 56 8.37 -11.87 2.33
C GLY A 56 6.97 -11.83 1.74
N ILE A 57 6.92 -11.74 0.41
CA ILE A 57 5.67 -11.72 -0.33
C ILE A 57 5.76 -12.74 -1.49
N ASP A 58 4.73 -13.55 -1.64
CA ASP A 58 4.69 -14.55 -2.70
C ASP A 58 4.56 -13.88 -4.07
N VAL A 59 5.12 -14.51 -5.11
CA VAL A 59 5.11 -13.95 -6.47
C VAL A 59 3.68 -13.73 -6.98
N ASP A 60 2.78 -14.65 -6.70
CA ASP A 60 1.38 -14.52 -7.10
C ASP A 60 0.65 -13.44 -6.32
N ALA A 61 1.06 -13.17 -5.06
CA ALA A 61 0.56 -12.00 -4.32
C ALA A 61 1.06 -10.69 -4.95
N MET A 62 2.31 -10.65 -5.40
CA MET A 62 2.85 -9.49 -6.11
C MET A 62 2.10 -9.23 -7.41
N ALA A 63 1.70 -10.28 -8.12
CA ALA A 63 0.91 -10.15 -9.33
C ALA A 63 -0.47 -9.55 -9.04
N GLU A 64 -1.11 -9.94 -7.94
CA GLU A 64 -2.38 -9.35 -7.51
C GLU A 64 -2.23 -7.87 -7.12
N ASP A 65 -1.13 -7.54 -6.44
CA ASP A 65 -0.84 -6.16 -6.06
C ASP A 65 -0.69 -5.26 -7.29
N PHE A 66 0.07 -5.71 -8.27
CA PHE A 66 0.26 -4.99 -9.52
C PHE A 66 -1.07 -4.81 -10.25
N LYS A 67 -1.88 -5.86 -10.31
CA LYS A 67 -3.18 -5.85 -10.98
C LYS A 67 -4.14 -4.83 -10.36
N ILE A 68 -4.26 -4.81 -9.02
CA ILE A 68 -5.15 -3.86 -8.34
C ILE A 68 -4.66 -2.42 -8.52
N GLY A 69 -3.35 -2.22 -8.51
CA GLY A 69 -2.77 -0.91 -8.78
C GLY A 69 -3.08 -0.41 -10.19
N MET A 70 -2.98 -1.27 -11.19
CA MET A 70 -3.22 -0.92 -12.58
C MET A 70 -4.70 -0.74 -12.90
N GLN A 71 -5.59 -1.52 -12.27
CA GLN A 71 -7.03 -1.42 -12.51
C GLN A 71 -7.60 -0.04 -12.15
N HIS A 72 -7.03 0.61 -11.14
CA HIS A 72 -7.52 1.90 -10.65
C HIS A 72 -6.45 2.98 -10.75
N LEU A 73 -5.57 2.89 -11.74
CA LEU A 73 -4.34 3.67 -11.83
C LEU A 73 -4.55 5.17 -11.65
N THR A 74 -5.59 5.74 -12.28
CA THR A 74 -5.87 7.18 -12.24
C THR A 74 -6.60 7.61 -10.96
N ARG A 75 -7.07 6.67 -10.17
CA ARG A 75 -7.84 6.94 -8.96
C ARG A 75 -6.99 6.86 -7.68
N TRP A 76 -5.78 6.33 -7.76
CA TRP A 76 -4.84 6.35 -6.65
C TRP A 76 -4.19 7.73 -6.54
N GLU A 77 -4.31 8.35 -5.37
CA GLU A 77 -3.76 9.68 -5.14
C GLU A 77 -2.35 9.63 -4.54
N ARG A 78 -2.14 8.78 -3.54
CA ARG A 78 -0.85 8.62 -2.88
C ARG A 78 -0.66 7.19 -2.40
N PHE A 79 0.60 6.76 -2.44
CA PHE A 79 1.04 5.53 -1.78
C PHE A 79 2.17 5.86 -0.82
N ALA A 80 2.04 5.43 0.44
CA ALA A 80 3.14 5.44 1.40
C ALA A 80 3.51 4.00 1.70
N VAL A 81 4.74 3.61 1.44
CA VAL A 81 5.25 2.28 1.76
C VAL A 81 6.34 2.42 2.80
N VAL A 82 6.16 1.75 3.93
CA VAL A 82 7.11 1.75 5.04
C VAL A 82 7.84 0.42 5.03
N THR A 83 9.10 0.42 4.65
CA THR A 83 9.89 -0.82 4.57
C THR A 83 11.38 -0.51 4.59
N ASP A 84 12.16 -1.42 5.17
CA ASP A 84 13.62 -1.41 5.09
C ASP A 84 14.12 -2.40 4.03
N VAL A 85 13.24 -3.10 3.34
CA VAL A 85 13.61 -4.10 2.33
C VAL A 85 13.98 -3.42 1.03
N LYS A 86 15.25 -3.51 0.65
CA LYS A 86 15.79 -2.73 -0.49
C LYS A 86 15.18 -3.10 -1.83
N TRP A 87 14.93 -4.39 -2.09
CA TRP A 87 14.39 -4.78 -3.39
C TRP A 87 12.97 -4.25 -3.58
N ILE A 88 12.18 -4.17 -2.49
CA ILE A 88 10.84 -3.60 -2.54
C ILE A 88 10.91 -2.11 -2.86
N ALA A 89 11.81 -1.38 -2.19
CA ALA A 89 12.01 0.04 -2.45
C ALA A 89 12.40 0.29 -3.90
N HIS A 90 13.27 -0.53 -4.48
CA HIS A 90 13.68 -0.40 -5.88
C HIS A 90 12.52 -0.70 -6.83
N ALA A 91 11.73 -1.75 -6.57
CA ALA A 91 10.58 -2.09 -7.40
C ALA A 91 9.54 -0.95 -7.40
N ILE A 92 9.30 -0.35 -6.24
CA ILE A 92 8.37 0.77 -6.11
C ILE A 92 8.89 2.00 -6.84
N SER A 93 10.19 2.28 -6.77
CA SER A 93 10.79 3.39 -7.50
C SER A 93 10.60 3.26 -9.01
N LEU A 94 10.73 2.05 -9.55
CA LEU A 94 10.47 1.80 -10.96
C LEU A 94 9.00 2.00 -11.30
N PHE A 95 8.09 1.51 -10.44
CA PHE A 95 6.65 1.65 -10.65
C PHE A 95 6.20 3.12 -10.60
N SER A 96 6.89 3.96 -9.84
CA SER A 96 6.53 5.37 -9.69
C SER A 96 6.56 6.15 -11.01
N PHE A 97 7.33 5.67 -12.00
CA PHE A 97 7.37 6.31 -13.31
C PHE A 97 6.07 6.18 -14.11
N VAL A 98 5.26 5.15 -13.82
CA VAL A 98 4.01 4.93 -14.54
C VAL A 98 2.79 5.37 -13.73
N MET A 99 2.98 5.66 -12.44
CA MET A 99 1.90 6.02 -11.53
C MET A 99 1.63 7.52 -11.60
N PRO A 100 0.41 7.97 -11.93
CA PRO A 100 0.11 9.41 -11.94
C PRO A 100 0.05 10.03 -10.54
N GLY A 101 -0.22 9.22 -9.50
CA GLY A 101 -0.19 9.68 -8.12
C GLY A 101 1.21 9.69 -7.54
N ALA A 102 1.34 10.18 -6.31
CA ALA A 102 2.63 10.25 -5.61
C ALA A 102 2.90 8.97 -4.84
N ILE A 103 4.11 8.42 -4.99
CA ILE A 103 4.57 7.26 -4.22
C ILE A 103 5.80 7.66 -3.43
N LYS A 104 5.80 7.37 -2.12
CA LYS A 104 6.97 7.56 -1.27
C LYS A 104 7.26 6.31 -0.46
N VAL A 105 8.55 5.98 -0.37
CA VAL A 105 9.04 4.89 0.47
C VAL A 105 9.71 5.50 1.70
N PHE A 106 9.35 4.99 2.87
CA PHE A 106 9.92 5.42 4.15
C PHE A 106 10.58 4.24 4.82
N SER A 107 11.65 4.49 5.58
CA SER A 107 12.20 3.44 6.44
C SER A 107 11.26 3.19 7.63
N THR A 108 11.40 2.03 8.27
CA THR A 108 10.53 1.70 9.41
C THR A 108 10.69 2.69 10.57
N LYS A 109 11.86 3.30 10.74
CA LYS A 109 12.08 4.32 11.77
C LYS A 109 11.31 5.61 11.50
N ASP A 110 10.89 5.85 10.26
CA ASP A 110 10.18 7.04 9.83
C ASP A 110 8.69 6.78 9.61
N ALA A 111 8.12 5.73 10.20
CA ALA A 111 6.71 5.39 10.05
C ALA A 111 5.77 6.53 10.43
N ASP A 112 6.11 7.31 11.47
CA ASP A 112 5.31 8.47 11.87
C ASP A 112 5.24 9.53 10.77
N GLN A 113 6.35 9.76 10.07
CA GLN A 113 6.37 10.69 8.94
C GLN A 113 5.50 10.17 7.80
N ALA A 114 5.53 8.87 7.53
CA ALA A 114 4.70 8.24 6.51
C ALA A 114 3.22 8.41 6.83
N ARG A 115 2.82 8.20 8.08
CA ARG A 115 1.44 8.39 8.54
C ARG A 115 1.00 9.85 8.37
N SER A 116 1.84 10.79 8.73
CA SER A 116 1.55 12.22 8.57
C SER A 116 1.40 12.60 7.11
N TRP A 117 2.27 12.09 6.27
CA TRP A 117 2.23 12.41 4.84
C TRP A 117 1.00 11.84 4.14
N ILE A 118 0.62 10.60 4.47
CA ILE A 118 -0.50 9.95 3.77
C ILE A 118 -1.83 10.62 4.06
N VAL A 119 -1.96 11.30 5.20
CA VAL A 119 -3.20 12.01 5.56
C VAL A 119 -3.12 13.51 5.31
N SER A 120 -1.97 14.04 4.89
CA SER A 120 -1.80 15.48 4.69
C SER A 120 -2.67 15.98 3.54
N PRO A 121 -3.11 17.26 3.57
CA PRO A 121 -3.94 17.81 2.50
C PRO A 121 -3.25 17.77 1.15
N SER A 122 -4.03 17.64 0.09
CA SER A 122 -3.54 17.81 -1.28
C SER A 122 -3.24 19.28 -1.54
N LEU A 123 -2.18 19.56 -2.28
CA LEU A 123 -1.83 20.93 -2.67
C LEU A 123 -2.58 21.35 -3.91
#